data_639159d0f8e3241e6ecea7652af9e269
#
_entry.id   639159d0f8e3241e6ecea7652af9e269
#
_cell.length_a   1.000
_cell.length_b   1.000
_cell.length_c   1.000
_cell.angle_alpha   90.00
_cell.angle_beta   90.00
_cell.angle_gamma   90.00
#
_symmetry.space_group_name_H-M   'P 1'
#
loop_
_entity.id
_entity.type
_entity.pdbx_description
1 polymer ?
#
loop_
_entity_poly.entity_id
_entity_poly.type
_entity_poly.pdbx_seq_one_letter_code
_entity_poly.pdbx_strand_id
1 'polypeptide(L)'
;MKIIALAAALALGSYNLPAAAQGSPFTSNPAEVQAGRYALDPAHGKISWSVSHMGFSTYVGQFHDLAATLVLDPKNPAASRLEATINLKAPGTFSQGLDGHLQTADFFDTANHP
;
A
#
# COMPACT_ATOMS: atom_id res chain seq x y z
N MET A 1 -12.62 65.78 34.06
CA MET A 1 -13.00 64.58 33.23
C MET A 1 -12.08 63.43 33.57
N LYS A 2 -12.57 62.43 34.27
CA LYS A 2 -11.79 61.23 34.63
C LYS A 2 -12.18 60.13 33.64
N ILE A 3 -11.23 59.68 32.84
CA ILE A 3 -11.41 58.55 31.90
C ILE A 3 -11.09 57.27 32.66
N ILE A 4 -12.07 56.42 32.86
CA ILE A 4 -11.90 55.09 33.44
C ILE A 4 -11.66 54.11 32.28
N ALA A 5 -10.44 53.60 32.16
CA ALA A 5 -10.11 52.55 31.21
C ALA A 5 -10.53 51.17 31.80
N LEU A 6 -11.50 50.53 31.17
CA LEU A 6 -11.93 49.18 31.52
C LEU A 6 -11.07 48.15 30.76
N ALA A 7 -10.15 47.51 31.47
CA ALA A 7 -9.36 46.42 30.90
C ALA A 7 -10.15 45.10 30.99
N ALA A 8 -10.61 44.61 29.83
CA ALA A 8 -11.20 43.25 29.72
C ALA A 8 -10.08 42.21 29.57
N ALA A 9 -9.87 41.40 30.61
CA ALA A 9 -8.98 40.26 30.55
C ALA A 9 -9.69 39.08 29.85
N LEU A 10 -9.30 38.75 28.61
CA LEU A 10 -9.70 37.52 27.96
C LEU A 10 -8.93 36.36 28.59
N ALA A 11 -9.57 35.55 29.40
CA ALA A 11 -9.06 34.26 29.85
C ALA A 11 -9.19 33.25 28.71
N LEU A 12 -8.09 33.00 27.97
CA LEU A 12 -7.98 31.86 27.04
C LEU A 12 -7.86 30.57 27.84
N GLY A 13 -8.98 29.96 28.11
CA GLY A 13 -9.02 28.62 28.67
C GLY A 13 -8.47 27.62 27.65
N SER A 14 -7.30 27.04 27.93
CA SER A 14 -6.75 25.93 27.17
C SER A 14 -7.61 24.69 27.42
N TYR A 15 -8.54 24.40 26.52
CA TYR A 15 -9.27 23.14 26.53
C TYR A 15 -8.33 22.02 26.06
N ASN A 16 -7.69 21.34 26.99
CA ASN A 16 -7.04 20.07 26.72
C ASN A 16 -8.14 19.04 26.47
N LEU A 17 -8.52 18.85 25.21
CA LEU A 17 -9.30 17.67 24.84
C LEU A 17 -8.40 16.46 25.01
N PRO A 18 -8.80 15.42 25.76
CA PRO A 18 -8.04 14.18 25.81
C PRO A 18 -7.99 13.65 24.38
N ALA A 19 -6.78 13.48 23.83
CA ALA A 19 -6.60 12.70 22.63
C ALA A 19 -7.07 11.28 22.97
N ALA A 20 -8.28 10.92 22.54
CA ALA A 20 -8.71 9.54 22.59
C ALA A 20 -7.65 8.75 21.82
N ALA A 21 -6.91 7.89 22.52
CA ALA A 21 -6.03 6.93 21.90
C ALA A 21 -6.93 6.06 21.01
N GLN A 22 -6.98 6.40 19.72
CA GLN A 22 -7.63 5.56 18.74
C GLN A 22 -6.83 4.27 18.73
N GLY A 23 -7.44 3.19 19.25
CA GLY A 23 -6.85 1.86 19.15
C GLY A 23 -6.49 1.60 17.70
N SER A 24 -5.39 0.87 17.46
CA SER A 24 -5.02 0.50 16.10
C SER A 24 -6.24 -0.14 15.41
N PRO A 25 -6.62 0.33 14.21
CA PRO A 25 -7.69 -0.32 13.44
C PRO A 25 -7.27 -1.71 12.94
N PHE A 26 -6.03 -2.11 13.21
CA PHE A 26 -5.46 -3.37 12.75
C PHE A 26 -5.44 -4.39 13.88
N THR A 27 -5.84 -5.61 13.54
CA THR A 27 -5.73 -6.76 14.44
C THR A 27 -4.76 -7.79 13.85
N SER A 28 -3.98 -8.42 14.72
CA SER A 28 -3.18 -9.61 14.39
C SER A 28 -3.90 -10.92 14.76
N ASN A 29 -5.11 -10.82 15.30
CA ASN A 29 -5.90 -11.98 15.68
C ASN A 29 -6.68 -12.53 14.48
N PRO A 30 -6.36 -13.71 13.95
CA PRO A 30 -7.08 -14.28 12.80
C PRO A 30 -8.58 -14.48 13.04
N ALA A 31 -9.00 -14.64 14.30
CA ALA A 31 -10.41 -14.82 14.64
C ALA A 31 -11.27 -13.56 14.43
N GLU A 32 -10.64 -12.40 14.34
CA GLU A 32 -11.29 -11.10 14.13
C GLU A 32 -11.38 -10.71 12.64
N VAL A 33 -10.72 -11.48 11.77
CA VAL A 33 -10.78 -11.24 10.32
C VAL A 33 -12.17 -11.57 9.82
N GLN A 34 -12.79 -10.63 9.13
CA GLN A 34 -14.14 -10.81 8.62
C GLN A 34 -14.12 -11.53 7.26
N ALA A 35 -15.11 -12.41 7.07
CA ALA A 35 -15.38 -12.97 5.75
C ALA A 35 -15.88 -11.87 4.81
N GLY A 36 -15.51 -11.93 3.52
CA GLY A 36 -16.00 -10.96 2.57
C GLY A 36 -15.15 -10.83 1.31
N ARG A 37 -15.53 -9.86 0.48
CA ARG A 37 -14.80 -9.48 -0.72
C ARG A 37 -13.92 -8.27 -0.42
N TYR A 38 -12.65 -8.41 -0.69
CA TYR A 38 -11.64 -7.39 -0.51
C TYR A 38 -11.07 -7.00 -1.88
N ALA A 39 -10.83 -5.73 -2.09
CA ALA A 39 -10.09 -5.22 -3.23
C ALA A 39 -8.72 -4.72 -2.78
N LEU A 40 -7.70 -4.94 -3.60
CA LEU A 40 -6.39 -4.36 -3.37
C LEU A 40 -6.49 -2.83 -3.44
N ASP A 41 -5.87 -2.16 -2.50
CA ASP A 41 -5.59 -0.73 -2.61
C ASP A 41 -4.38 -0.54 -3.54
N PRO A 42 -4.58 0.01 -4.76
CA PRO A 42 -3.51 0.12 -5.74
C PRO A 42 -2.40 1.09 -5.31
N ALA A 43 -2.70 2.03 -4.40
CA ALA A 43 -1.68 2.96 -3.89
C ALA A 43 -0.65 2.26 -2.97
N HIS A 44 -1.03 1.14 -2.36
CA HIS A 44 -0.20 0.40 -1.42
C HIS A 44 0.20 -1.00 -1.93
N GLY A 45 -0.35 -1.41 -3.09
CA GLY A 45 -0.04 -2.70 -3.70
C GLY A 45 1.27 -2.65 -4.49
N LYS A 46 2.16 -3.64 -4.28
CA LYS A 46 3.38 -3.84 -5.09
C LYS A 46 3.83 -5.29 -5.02
N ILE A 47 4.45 -5.72 -6.09
CA ILE A 47 5.20 -6.98 -6.12
C ILE A 47 6.67 -6.64 -6.25
N SER A 48 7.47 -7.01 -5.27
CA SER A 48 8.92 -6.88 -5.31
C SER A 48 9.53 -8.21 -5.74
N TRP A 49 10.53 -8.13 -6.59
CA TRP A 49 11.31 -9.27 -7.03
C TRP A 49 12.79 -9.00 -6.89
N SER A 50 13.58 -10.04 -6.81
CA SER A 50 15.02 -9.92 -6.76
C SER A 50 15.69 -11.04 -7.56
N VAL A 51 16.86 -10.74 -8.10
CA VAL A 51 17.68 -11.70 -8.85
C VAL A 51 19.15 -11.50 -8.50
N SER A 52 19.88 -12.61 -8.40
CA SER A 52 21.33 -12.54 -8.28
C SER A 52 21.95 -12.08 -9.61
N HIS A 53 22.70 -10.99 -9.56
CA HIS A 53 23.39 -10.46 -10.72
C HIS A 53 24.85 -10.94 -10.72
N MET A 54 25.13 -11.94 -11.53
CA MET A 54 26.45 -12.55 -11.75
C MET A 54 27.16 -13.02 -10.46
N GLY A 55 26.42 -13.27 -9.38
CA GLY A 55 26.97 -13.66 -8.09
C GLY A 55 27.62 -12.53 -7.27
N PHE A 56 27.67 -11.30 -7.81
CA PHE A 56 28.31 -10.16 -7.14
C PHE A 56 27.32 -9.29 -6.36
N SER A 57 26.07 -9.19 -6.85
CA SER A 57 25.05 -8.34 -6.23
C SER A 57 23.66 -8.94 -6.40
N THR A 58 22.72 -8.42 -5.62
CA THR A 58 21.29 -8.70 -5.82
C THR A 58 20.63 -7.49 -6.45
N TYR A 59 20.04 -7.69 -7.63
CA TYR A 59 19.22 -6.66 -8.26
C TYR A 59 17.78 -6.79 -7.74
N VAL A 60 17.15 -5.66 -7.44
CA VAL A 60 15.77 -5.61 -6.94
C VAL A 60 14.93 -4.74 -7.86
N GLY A 61 13.75 -5.21 -8.21
CA GLY A 61 12.76 -4.45 -8.97
C GLY A 61 11.36 -4.64 -8.41
N GLN A 62 10.42 -3.89 -8.96
CA GLN A 62 9.02 -3.92 -8.52
C GLN A 62 8.07 -3.85 -9.70
N PHE A 63 6.89 -4.46 -9.56
CA PHE A 63 5.71 -4.11 -10.34
C PHE A 63 4.75 -3.35 -9.41
N HIS A 64 4.25 -2.21 -9.87
CA HIS A 64 3.40 -1.31 -9.10
C HIS A 64 2.03 -1.05 -9.74
N ASP A 65 1.82 -1.53 -10.97
CA ASP A 65 0.52 -1.49 -11.64
C ASP A 65 -0.12 -2.87 -11.54
N LEU A 66 -0.93 -3.05 -10.51
CA LEU A 66 -1.60 -4.30 -10.23
C LEU A 66 -2.99 -4.09 -9.63
N ALA A 67 -3.86 -5.04 -9.89
CA ALA A 67 -5.19 -5.11 -9.29
C ALA A 67 -5.40 -6.51 -8.70
N ALA A 68 -6.08 -6.60 -7.58
CA ALA A 68 -6.44 -7.89 -7.03
C ALA A 68 -7.79 -7.83 -6.30
N THR A 69 -8.45 -8.98 -6.27
CA THR A 69 -9.66 -9.21 -5.49
C THR A 69 -9.49 -10.51 -4.71
N LEU A 70 -9.77 -10.46 -3.41
CA LEU A 70 -9.80 -11.60 -2.53
C LEU A 70 -11.23 -11.82 -2.03
N VAL A 71 -11.78 -13.00 -2.25
CA VAL A 71 -12.96 -13.50 -1.53
C VAL A 71 -12.46 -14.36 -0.40
N LEU A 72 -12.56 -13.86 0.81
CA LEU A 72 -11.98 -14.49 2.00
C LEU A 72 -13.04 -15.20 2.82
N ASP A 73 -12.80 -16.48 3.13
CA ASP A 73 -13.48 -17.23 4.17
C ASP A 73 -12.48 -17.57 5.29
N PRO A 74 -12.41 -16.82 6.38
CA PRO A 74 -11.43 -17.06 7.44
C PRO A 74 -11.71 -18.35 8.23
N LYS A 75 -12.92 -18.91 8.17
CA LYS A 75 -13.26 -20.19 8.80
C LYS A 75 -12.87 -21.38 7.93
N ASN A 76 -12.81 -21.18 6.63
CA ASN A 76 -12.38 -22.17 5.65
C ASN A 76 -11.47 -21.53 4.60
N PRO A 77 -10.19 -21.22 4.91
CA PRO A 77 -9.27 -20.55 4.00
C PRO A 77 -9.11 -21.25 2.65
N ALA A 78 -9.30 -22.57 2.59
CA ALA A 78 -9.24 -23.33 1.35
C ALA A 78 -10.38 -23.00 0.37
N ALA A 79 -11.48 -22.42 0.85
CA ALA A 79 -12.58 -21.92 0.00
C ALA A 79 -12.36 -20.49 -0.48
N SER A 80 -11.34 -19.80 0.03
CA SER A 80 -11.00 -18.45 -0.40
C SER A 80 -10.49 -18.44 -1.85
N ARG A 81 -10.73 -17.33 -2.54
CA ARG A 81 -10.32 -17.13 -3.95
C ARG A 81 -9.60 -15.79 -4.07
N LEU A 82 -8.40 -15.85 -4.64
CA LEU A 82 -7.62 -14.67 -5.01
C LEU A 82 -7.53 -14.59 -6.54
N GLU A 83 -7.90 -13.45 -7.08
CA GLU A 83 -7.65 -13.06 -8.47
C GLU A 83 -6.71 -11.86 -8.46
N ALA A 84 -5.63 -11.93 -9.22
CA ALA A 84 -4.68 -10.83 -9.34
C ALA A 84 -4.29 -10.62 -10.80
N THR A 85 -4.19 -9.37 -11.20
CA THR A 85 -3.69 -8.94 -12.50
C THR A 85 -2.49 -8.03 -12.28
N ILE A 86 -1.40 -8.30 -13.00
CA ILE A 86 -0.14 -7.55 -12.90
C ILE A 86 0.17 -7.04 -14.30
N ASN A 87 0.28 -5.73 -14.47
CA ASN A 87 0.71 -5.13 -15.72
C ASN A 87 2.24 -5.22 -15.84
N LEU A 88 2.71 -6.13 -16.67
CA LEU A 88 4.14 -6.33 -16.89
C LEU A 88 4.79 -5.23 -17.72
N LYS A 89 4.00 -4.34 -18.35
CA LYS A 89 4.51 -3.16 -19.08
C LYS A 89 4.93 -2.01 -18.16
N ALA A 90 4.73 -2.15 -16.86
CA ALA A 90 5.09 -1.16 -15.85
C ALA A 90 6.11 -1.72 -14.83
N PRO A 91 7.28 -2.23 -15.27
CA PRO A 91 8.33 -2.61 -14.34
C PRO A 91 8.96 -1.35 -13.73
N GLY A 92 9.36 -1.45 -12.47
CA GLY A 92 10.00 -0.36 -11.73
C GLY A 92 11.40 -0.79 -11.28
N THR A 93 12.39 -0.60 -12.14
CA THR A 93 13.78 -0.97 -11.83
C THR A 93 14.68 0.23 -11.54
N PHE A 94 14.15 1.45 -11.60
CA PHE A 94 14.91 2.71 -11.57
C PHE A 94 15.90 2.89 -12.75
N SER A 95 15.83 2.01 -13.75
CA SER A 95 16.60 2.08 -14.98
C SER A 95 15.67 1.95 -16.19
N GLN A 96 15.42 3.06 -16.87
CA GLN A 96 14.55 3.08 -18.05
C GLN A 96 15.02 2.11 -19.14
N GLY A 97 16.33 1.95 -19.32
CA GLY A 97 16.89 1.00 -20.28
C GLY A 97 16.59 -0.45 -19.89
N LEU A 98 16.69 -0.80 -18.60
CA LEU A 98 16.35 -2.12 -18.11
C LEU A 98 14.83 -2.36 -18.16
N ASP A 99 14.02 -1.35 -17.82
CA ASP A 99 12.57 -1.45 -17.92
C ASP A 99 12.12 -1.77 -19.36
N GLY A 100 12.75 -1.16 -20.35
CA GLY A 100 12.52 -1.49 -21.76
C GLY A 100 13.00 -2.90 -22.13
N HIS A 101 14.17 -3.32 -21.66
CA HIS A 101 14.72 -4.64 -21.94
C HIS A 101 13.87 -5.76 -21.31
N LEU A 102 13.38 -5.57 -20.11
CA LEU A 102 12.50 -6.55 -19.44
C LEU A 102 11.21 -6.82 -20.21
N GLN A 103 10.76 -5.90 -21.06
CA GLN A 103 9.57 -6.06 -21.87
C GLN A 103 9.78 -6.86 -23.15
N THR A 104 11.04 -7.09 -23.56
CA THR A 104 11.37 -7.84 -24.79
C THR A 104 11.15 -9.33 -24.65
N ALA A 105 11.25 -10.05 -25.78
CA ALA A 105 11.11 -11.50 -25.84
C ALA A 105 12.20 -12.25 -25.05
N ASP A 106 13.31 -11.59 -24.70
CA ASP A 106 14.36 -12.18 -23.85
C ASP A 106 13.91 -12.36 -22.39
N PHE A 107 12.83 -11.67 -21.97
CA PHE A 107 12.30 -11.69 -20.61
C PHE A 107 10.79 -11.92 -20.61
N PHE A 108 9.99 -10.85 -20.37
CA PHE A 108 8.55 -10.99 -20.16
C PHE A 108 7.74 -11.05 -21.46
N ASP A 109 8.32 -10.68 -22.60
CA ASP A 109 7.64 -10.64 -23.91
C ASP A 109 6.24 -9.97 -23.83
N THR A 110 6.20 -8.80 -23.28
CA THR A 110 4.93 -8.10 -22.97
C THR A 110 4.11 -7.73 -24.21
N ALA A 111 4.67 -7.89 -25.42
CA ALA A 111 3.93 -7.76 -26.66
C ALA A 111 2.94 -8.93 -26.86
N ASN A 112 3.33 -10.13 -26.45
CA ASN A 112 2.55 -11.34 -26.57
C ASN A 112 1.90 -11.78 -25.23
N HIS A 113 2.46 -11.31 -24.10
CA HIS A 113 2.04 -11.63 -22.73
C HIS A 113 1.93 -10.36 -21.89
N PRO A 114 0.91 -9.51 -22.16
CA PRO A 114 0.75 -8.22 -21.47
C PRO A 114 0.34 -8.34 -20.00
#